data_dfcb5b8c5ab513062729e3e594ccab46
#
_entry.id   dfcb5b8c5ab513062729e3e594ccab46
#
_cell.length_a   1.000
_cell.length_b   1.000
_cell.length_c   1.000
_cell.angle_alpha   90.00
_cell.angle_beta   90.00
_cell.angle_gamma   90.00
#
_symmetry.space_group_name_H-M   'P 1'
#
loop_
_entity.id
_entity.type
_entity.pdbx_description
1 polymer ?
#
loop_
_entity_poly.entity_id
_entity_poly.type
_entity_poly.pdbx_seq_one_letter_code
_entity_poly.pdbx_strand_id
1 'polypeptide(L)'
;MLQALVERGIAPDLVVGASVGAINGAFFAGRPDRAGVESLAAIWRGLRRGDVFPLGLVGGFLGFIGQRPHLLAPDRLRALLGRHLPVARLEEAKVPCHVIATDVLSGEEVCLSSGAAVESVLASAAIPAIFPPVRIADRQLSDGALASNTPLSAALGLGAERLIVLPTGFSCTLKHPPRSALGMALHAVNLMTTRQLVVDIDRFCSTAEIVVVPPLCPLNVSSSDFSHSGQLIDRAAKSTRRWLDEGGLSTREVPGALRPHAHHKWHPGQHTGPVHDLT
;
A
#
# COMPACT_ATOMS: atom_id res chain seq x y z
N MET A 1 10.75 -1.59 -6.91
CA MET A 1 10.80 -0.14 -7.16
C MET A 1 11.87 0.51 -6.30
N LEU A 2 11.72 0.58 -4.99
CA LEU A 2 12.64 1.24 -4.05
C LEU A 2 14.12 0.84 -4.27
N GLN A 3 14.38 -0.45 -4.48
CA GLN A 3 15.73 -0.95 -4.79
C GLN A 3 16.37 -0.24 -5.99
N ALA A 4 15.64 -0.07 -7.09
CA ALA A 4 16.16 0.58 -8.28
C ALA A 4 16.41 2.10 -8.08
N LEU A 5 15.60 2.76 -7.25
CA LEU A 5 15.80 4.17 -6.90
C LEU A 5 17.09 4.35 -6.07
N VAL A 6 17.27 3.53 -5.04
CA VAL A 6 18.45 3.58 -4.17
C VAL A 6 19.74 3.26 -4.96
N GLU A 7 19.71 2.30 -5.90
CA GLU A 7 20.82 2.00 -6.79
C GLU A 7 21.26 3.19 -7.67
N ARG A 8 20.32 4.10 -7.96
CA ARG A 8 20.58 5.35 -8.71
C ARG A 8 20.92 6.54 -7.80
N GLY A 9 21.10 6.31 -6.49
CA GLY A 9 21.41 7.37 -5.53
C GLY A 9 20.25 8.33 -5.26
N ILE A 10 19.02 7.93 -5.57
CA ILE A 10 17.83 8.73 -5.28
C ILE A 10 17.48 8.54 -3.81
N ALA A 11 17.64 9.61 -3.02
CA ALA A 11 17.36 9.65 -1.60
C ALA A 11 16.23 10.66 -1.34
N PRO A 12 15.21 10.31 -0.56
CA PRO A 12 14.17 11.24 -0.17
C PRO A 12 14.55 12.07 1.05
N ASP A 13 14.04 13.29 1.15
CA ASP A 13 14.14 14.14 2.35
C ASP A 13 13.11 13.75 3.42
N LEU A 14 12.01 13.12 3.01
CA LEU A 14 10.99 12.55 3.89
C LEU A 14 10.30 11.35 3.23
N VAL A 15 9.71 10.49 4.05
CA VAL A 15 8.92 9.33 3.62
C VAL A 15 7.54 9.42 4.22
N VAL A 16 6.50 9.30 3.39
CA VAL A 16 5.11 9.22 3.82
C VAL A 16 4.52 7.91 3.32
N GLY A 17 3.85 7.17 4.19
CA GLY A 17 3.27 5.88 3.83
C GLY A 17 1.98 5.56 4.56
N ALA A 18 1.09 4.82 3.88
CA ALA A 18 -0.12 4.24 4.45
C ALA A 18 -0.11 2.72 4.29
N SER A 19 -0.68 1.99 5.24
CA SER A 19 -0.81 0.52 5.19
C SER A 19 0.52 -0.19 4.91
N VAL A 20 0.62 -1.01 3.87
CA VAL A 20 1.89 -1.63 3.45
C VAL A 20 2.96 -0.60 3.10
N GLY A 21 2.55 0.59 2.64
CA GLY A 21 3.45 1.72 2.41
C GLY A 21 4.07 2.24 3.70
N ALA A 22 3.33 2.24 4.82
CA ALA A 22 3.85 2.59 6.14
C ALA A 22 4.87 1.55 6.65
N ILE A 23 4.59 0.26 6.45
CA ILE A 23 5.53 -0.83 6.81
C ILE A 23 6.86 -0.64 6.07
N ASN A 24 6.80 -0.51 4.75
CA ASN A 24 7.98 -0.36 3.91
C ASN A 24 8.68 0.98 4.15
N GLY A 25 7.91 2.05 4.30
CA GLY A 25 8.41 3.40 4.52
C GLY A 25 9.15 3.54 5.86
N ALA A 26 8.57 3.06 6.95
CA ALA A 26 9.20 3.11 8.27
C ALA A 26 10.49 2.26 8.33
N PHE A 27 10.48 1.09 7.70
CA PHE A 27 11.69 0.28 7.60
C PHE A 27 12.78 1.02 6.81
N PHE A 28 12.44 1.54 5.64
CA PHE A 28 13.36 2.26 4.78
C PHE A 28 13.88 3.54 5.44
N ALA A 29 13.02 4.31 6.06
CA ALA A 29 13.41 5.55 6.74
C ALA A 29 14.45 5.32 7.85
N GLY A 30 14.37 4.20 8.57
CA GLY A 30 15.37 3.82 9.56
C GLY A 30 16.67 3.27 8.95
N ARG A 31 16.62 2.70 7.74
CA ARG A 31 17.78 2.14 7.00
C ARG A 31 17.71 2.52 5.52
N PRO A 32 17.95 3.81 5.17
CA PRO A 32 17.74 4.36 3.83
C PRO A 32 18.93 4.10 2.88
N ASP A 33 19.49 2.91 2.94
CA ASP A 33 20.63 2.51 2.15
C ASP A 33 20.35 1.19 1.39
N ARG A 34 21.27 0.80 0.51
CA ARG A 34 21.18 -0.42 -0.28
C ARG A 34 21.02 -1.66 0.60
N ALA A 35 21.81 -1.76 1.68
CA ALA A 35 21.74 -2.90 2.59
C ALA A 35 20.39 -2.97 3.31
N GLY A 36 19.80 -1.82 3.68
CA GLY A 36 18.46 -1.73 4.23
C GLY A 36 17.40 -2.24 3.27
N VAL A 37 17.43 -1.81 2.00
CA VAL A 37 16.46 -2.28 0.99
C VAL A 37 16.63 -3.76 0.67
N GLU A 38 17.86 -4.28 0.62
CA GLU A 38 18.13 -5.71 0.46
C GLU A 38 17.59 -6.52 1.65
N SER A 39 17.76 -6.01 2.88
CA SER A 39 17.20 -6.61 4.09
C SER A 39 15.66 -6.63 4.07
N LEU A 40 15.03 -5.52 3.68
CA LEU A 40 13.57 -5.44 3.52
C LEU A 40 13.08 -6.44 2.47
N ALA A 41 13.76 -6.55 1.35
CA ALA A 41 13.42 -7.52 0.32
C ALA A 41 13.56 -8.97 0.81
N ALA A 42 14.58 -9.27 1.63
CA ALA A 42 14.76 -10.58 2.24
C ALA A 42 13.62 -10.94 3.22
N ILE A 43 13.16 -9.97 4.03
CA ILE A 43 11.99 -10.14 4.90
C ILE A 43 10.77 -10.51 4.07
N TRP A 44 10.44 -9.75 3.02
CA TRP A 44 9.30 -10.03 2.16
C TRP A 44 9.39 -11.36 1.44
N ARG A 45 10.59 -11.81 1.02
CA ARG A 45 10.80 -13.14 0.42
C ARG A 45 10.59 -14.29 1.39
N GLY A 46 10.90 -14.07 2.67
CA GLY A 46 10.71 -15.06 3.73
C GLY A 46 9.29 -15.13 4.29
N LEU A 47 8.48 -14.10 4.02
CA LEU A 47 7.16 -13.95 4.62
C LEU A 47 6.16 -14.95 4.05
N ARG A 48 5.38 -15.55 4.95
CA ARG A 48 4.28 -16.46 4.62
C ARG A 48 2.95 -15.84 5.05
N ARG A 49 1.87 -16.23 4.40
CA ARG A 49 0.52 -15.75 4.74
C ARG A 49 0.21 -15.91 6.23
N GLY A 50 0.61 -17.04 6.85
CA GLY A 50 0.36 -17.32 8.26
C GLY A 50 1.10 -16.39 9.24
N ASP A 51 2.14 -15.69 8.79
CA ASP A 51 2.89 -14.73 9.62
C ASP A 51 2.10 -13.44 9.84
N VAL A 52 1.24 -13.07 8.89
CA VAL A 52 0.40 -11.86 8.93
C VAL A 52 -1.07 -12.21 9.18
N PHE A 53 -1.58 -13.22 8.46
CA PHE A 53 -2.99 -13.64 8.49
C PHE A 53 -3.12 -15.08 9.03
N PRO A 54 -2.99 -15.29 10.35
CA PRO A 54 -3.13 -16.62 10.92
C PRO A 54 -4.57 -17.12 10.74
N LEU A 55 -4.73 -18.34 10.25
CA LEU A 55 -6.01 -19.01 10.16
C LEU A 55 -6.42 -19.45 11.58
N GLY A 56 -7.14 -18.59 12.29
CA GLY A 56 -7.75 -18.91 13.58
C GLY A 56 -9.22 -19.29 13.38
N LEU A 57 -9.54 -20.60 13.42
CA LEU A 57 -10.93 -21.08 13.26
C LEU A 57 -11.88 -20.46 14.29
N VAL A 58 -11.44 -20.32 15.54
CA VAL A 58 -12.27 -19.78 16.65
C VAL A 58 -12.39 -18.26 16.55
N GLY A 59 -11.29 -17.53 16.30
CA GLY A 59 -11.31 -16.06 16.17
C GLY A 59 -12.12 -15.60 14.95
N GLY A 60 -11.98 -16.31 13.83
CA GLY A 60 -12.74 -16.03 12.61
C GLY A 60 -14.24 -16.28 12.80
N PHE A 61 -14.65 -17.32 13.52
CA PHE A 61 -16.04 -17.61 13.80
C PHE A 61 -16.68 -16.56 14.72
N LEU A 62 -16.00 -16.15 15.81
CA LEU A 62 -16.50 -15.11 16.72
C LEU A 62 -16.61 -13.73 16.04
N GLY A 63 -15.71 -13.41 15.12
CA GLY A 63 -15.82 -12.21 14.30
C GLY A 63 -16.98 -12.29 13.31
N PHE A 64 -17.22 -13.46 12.71
CA PHE A 64 -18.28 -13.68 11.74
C PHE A 64 -19.69 -13.56 12.39
N ILE A 65 -19.88 -14.02 13.63
CA ILE A 65 -21.14 -13.89 14.38
C ILE A 65 -21.30 -12.54 15.08
N GLY A 66 -20.41 -11.56 14.80
CA GLY A 66 -20.54 -10.20 15.33
C GLY A 66 -20.15 -10.02 16.80
N GLN A 67 -19.58 -11.03 17.45
CA GLN A 67 -19.12 -10.93 18.85
C GLN A 67 -17.77 -10.18 18.99
N ARG A 68 -17.05 -9.97 17.86
CA ARG A 68 -15.83 -9.17 17.79
C ARG A 68 -15.83 -8.33 16.51
N PRO A 69 -15.33 -7.09 16.57
CA PRO A 69 -15.28 -6.21 15.40
C PRO A 69 -14.16 -6.56 14.41
N HIS A 70 -13.47 -7.70 14.61
CA HIS A 70 -12.31 -8.12 13.79
C HIS A 70 -12.20 -9.64 13.72
N LEU A 71 -11.61 -10.13 12.64
CA LEU A 71 -11.39 -11.53 12.36
C LEU A 71 -10.09 -12.07 12.98
N LEU A 72 -9.04 -11.25 13.04
CA LEU A 72 -7.69 -11.65 13.44
C LEU A 72 -7.15 -10.78 14.58
N ALA A 73 -6.44 -11.40 15.51
CA ALA A 73 -5.66 -10.68 16.50
C ALA A 73 -4.40 -10.05 15.86
N PRO A 74 -3.98 -8.86 16.28
CA PRO A 74 -2.86 -8.13 15.69
C PRO A 74 -1.49 -8.64 16.16
N ASP A 75 -1.44 -9.58 17.10
CA ASP A 75 -0.22 -9.96 17.82
C ASP A 75 0.91 -10.47 16.91
N ARG A 76 0.57 -11.22 15.87
CA ARG A 76 1.58 -11.70 14.92
C ARG A 76 2.16 -10.58 14.08
N LEU A 77 1.32 -9.69 13.57
CA LEU A 77 1.78 -8.51 12.85
C LEU A 77 2.60 -7.59 13.77
N ARG A 78 2.13 -7.36 15.01
CA ARG A 78 2.89 -6.60 16.01
C ARG A 78 4.26 -7.22 16.30
N ALA A 79 4.32 -8.53 16.50
CA ALA A 79 5.58 -9.25 16.73
C ALA A 79 6.52 -9.20 15.50
N LEU A 80 5.96 -9.29 14.29
CA LEU A 80 6.70 -9.16 13.04
C LEU A 80 7.31 -7.74 12.93
N LEU A 81 6.51 -6.71 13.15
CA LEU A 81 6.98 -5.31 13.14
C LEU A 81 8.04 -5.08 14.22
N GLY A 82 7.80 -5.54 15.45
CA GLY A 82 8.75 -5.39 16.56
C GLY A 82 10.09 -6.09 16.35
N ARG A 83 10.10 -7.18 15.56
CA ARG A 83 11.33 -7.91 15.21
C ARG A 83 12.14 -7.22 14.13
N HIS A 84 11.48 -6.53 13.19
CA HIS A 84 12.11 -6.10 11.96
C HIS A 84 12.23 -4.57 11.81
N LEU A 85 11.37 -3.75 12.43
CA LEU A 85 11.53 -2.31 12.35
C LEU A 85 12.86 -1.88 12.96
N PRO A 86 13.64 -1.05 12.25
CA PRO A 86 15.00 -0.69 12.67
C PRO A 86 15.04 0.42 13.74
N VAL A 87 13.89 1.00 14.07
CA VAL A 87 13.74 2.10 15.05
C VAL A 87 12.62 1.78 16.02
N ALA A 88 12.77 2.20 17.28
CA ALA A 88 11.73 2.03 18.29
C ALA A 88 10.68 3.15 18.20
N ARG A 89 11.07 4.34 17.80
CA ARG A 89 10.22 5.52 17.65
C ARG A 89 10.37 6.10 16.24
N LEU A 90 9.30 6.66 15.68
CA LEU A 90 9.30 7.20 14.29
C LEU A 90 10.32 8.32 14.11
N GLU A 91 10.45 9.20 15.13
CA GLU A 91 11.38 10.32 15.12
C GLU A 91 12.87 9.93 15.20
N GLU A 92 13.18 8.66 15.48
CA GLU A 92 14.54 8.12 15.48
C GLU A 92 14.99 7.68 14.06
N ALA A 93 14.09 7.70 13.09
CA ALA A 93 14.43 7.32 11.74
C ALA A 93 15.44 8.29 11.12
N LYS A 94 16.37 7.76 10.32
CA LYS A 94 17.41 8.56 9.64
C LYS A 94 16.84 9.53 8.61
N VAL A 95 15.69 9.17 8.02
CA VAL A 95 14.90 10.04 7.15
C VAL A 95 13.57 10.29 7.86
N PRO A 96 13.08 11.53 7.97
CA PRO A 96 11.78 11.84 8.53
C PRO A 96 10.70 10.90 7.98
N CYS A 97 10.00 10.22 8.89
CA CYS A 97 9.02 9.19 8.55
C CYS A 97 7.64 9.57 9.08
N HIS A 98 6.67 9.59 8.18
CA HIS A 98 5.30 9.95 8.46
C HIS A 98 4.38 8.78 8.08
N VAL A 99 3.63 8.29 9.06
CA VAL A 99 2.74 7.15 8.92
C VAL A 99 1.30 7.66 8.92
N ILE A 100 0.56 7.35 7.87
CA ILE A 100 -0.84 7.76 7.74
C ILE A 100 -1.76 6.68 8.28
N ALA A 101 -2.66 7.07 9.17
CA ALA A 101 -3.74 6.26 9.68
C ALA A 101 -5.08 7.00 9.52
N THR A 102 -6.19 6.33 9.75
CA THR A 102 -7.53 6.90 9.69
C THR A 102 -8.17 6.85 11.08
N ASP A 103 -8.68 7.95 11.57
CA ASP A 103 -9.52 7.96 12.76
C ASP A 103 -10.88 7.32 12.43
N VAL A 104 -11.22 6.24 13.15
CA VAL A 104 -12.40 5.44 12.84
C VAL A 104 -13.70 6.20 13.07
N LEU A 105 -13.71 7.17 14.00
CA LEU A 105 -14.94 7.88 14.41
C LEU A 105 -15.21 9.10 13.52
N SER A 106 -14.16 9.83 13.13
CA SER A 106 -14.30 11.04 12.30
C SER A 106 -14.08 10.79 10.80
N GLY A 107 -13.33 9.71 10.44
CA GLY A 107 -12.85 9.48 9.08
C GLY A 107 -11.66 10.36 8.69
N GLU A 108 -11.12 11.16 9.60
CA GLU A 108 -9.98 12.04 9.34
C GLU A 108 -8.70 11.26 9.04
N GLU A 109 -7.91 11.81 8.12
CA GLU A 109 -6.52 11.43 7.93
C GLU A 109 -5.69 11.86 9.14
N VAL A 110 -4.99 10.93 9.75
CA VAL A 110 -4.09 11.20 10.90
C VAL A 110 -2.66 10.92 10.49
N CYS A 111 -1.82 11.95 10.50
CA CYS A 111 -0.40 11.86 10.21
C CYS A 111 0.39 11.65 11.52
N LEU A 112 0.94 10.45 11.69
CA LEU A 112 1.77 10.08 12.83
C LEU A 112 3.24 10.29 12.46
N SER A 113 3.89 11.27 13.07
CA SER A 113 5.29 11.66 12.80
C SER A 113 6.23 11.35 13.96
N SER A 114 5.69 10.91 15.09
CA SER A 114 6.43 10.59 16.33
C SER A 114 5.70 9.51 17.13
N GLY A 115 6.38 8.95 18.13
CA GLY A 115 5.83 7.91 19.00
C GLY A 115 6.33 6.51 18.63
N ALA A 116 5.77 5.50 19.28
CA ALA A 116 6.16 4.10 19.11
C ALA A 116 5.96 3.64 17.64
N ALA A 117 7.05 3.31 16.96
CA ALA A 117 7.03 2.97 15.55
C ALA A 117 6.13 1.76 15.25
N VAL A 118 6.20 0.71 16.09
CA VAL A 118 5.38 -0.49 15.95
C VAL A 118 3.90 -0.17 16.02
N GLU A 119 3.47 0.61 17.01
CA GLU A 119 2.04 0.92 17.18
C GLU A 119 1.53 1.87 16.08
N SER A 120 2.35 2.82 15.64
CA SER A 120 2.00 3.73 14.53
C SER A 120 1.82 2.96 13.22
N VAL A 121 2.78 2.09 12.88
CA VAL A 121 2.70 1.27 11.66
C VAL A 121 1.57 0.24 11.76
N LEU A 122 1.34 -0.35 12.94
CA LEU A 122 0.24 -1.28 13.17
C LEU A 122 -1.11 -0.60 12.99
N ALA A 123 -1.28 0.64 13.48
CA ALA A 123 -2.49 1.43 13.28
C ALA A 123 -2.76 1.67 11.79
N SER A 124 -1.71 2.09 11.07
CA SER A 124 -1.78 2.31 9.62
C SER A 124 -2.08 1.05 8.81
N ALA A 125 -1.75 -0.14 9.32
CA ALA A 125 -1.98 -1.43 8.67
C ALA A 125 -3.18 -2.20 9.27
N ALA A 126 -3.96 -1.58 10.15
CA ALA A 126 -5.13 -2.18 10.78
C ALA A 126 -6.33 -2.19 9.81
N ILE A 127 -6.31 -3.10 8.83
CA ILE A 127 -7.37 -3.26 7.81
C ILE A 127 -8.70 -3.53 8.51
N PRO A 128 -9.76 -2.72 8.23
CA PRO A 128 -11.09 -2.91 8.83
C PRO A 128 -11.63 -4.31 8.64
N ALA A 129 -12.36 -4.79 9.62
CA ALA A 129 -12.87 -6.16 9.73
C ALA A 129 -11.78 -7.24 9.88
N ILE A 130 -10.55 -7.03 9.42
CA ILE A 130 -9.45 -8.00 9.58
C ILE A 130 -8.77 -7.81 10.93
N PHE A 131 -8.32 -6.60 11.23
CA PHE A 131 -7.65 -6.26 12.48
C PHE A 131 -8.48 -5.25 13.31
N PRO A 132 -8.35 -5.26 14.64
CA PRO A 132 -8.97 -4.23 15.47
C PRO A 132 -8.30 -2.88 15.25
N PRO A 133 -9.04 -1.77 15.44
CA PRO A 133 -8.44 -0.45 15.52
C PRO A 133 -7.38 -0.39 16.64
N VAL A 134 -6.35 0.41 16.42
CA VAL A 134 -5.28 0.63 17.40
C VAL A 134 -5.52 1.96 18.11
N ARG A 135 -5.49 1.93 19.44
CA ARG A 135 -5.62 3.15 20.23
C ARG A 135 -4.28 3.85 20.34
N ILE A 136 -4.20 5.09 19.85
CA ILE A 136 -3.07 5.99 20.04
C ILE A 136 -3.60 7.29 20.67
N ALA A 137 -3.13 7.62 21.87
CA ALA A 137 -3.69 8.66 22.70
C ALA A 137 -5.21 8.46 22.93
N ASP A 138 -6.04 9.41 22.56
CA ASP A 138 -7.50 9.40 22.67
C ASP A 138 -8.23 8.92 21.40
N ARG A 139 -7.49 8.62 20.32
CA ARG A 139 -8.05 8.22 19.02
C ARG A 139 -8.03 6.71 18.81
N GLN A 140 -9.04 6.23 18.08
CA GLN A 140 -9.12 4.86 17.56
C GLN A 140 -8.73 4.88 16.09
N LEU A 141 -7.55 4.36 15.76
CA LEU A 141 -6.97 4.44 14.42
C LEU A 141 -7.06 3.12 13.68
N SER A 142 -7.36 3.19 12.40
CA SER A 142 -7.42 2.07 11.48
C SER A 142 -6.56 2.35 10.24
N ASP A 143 -6.60 1.44 9.27
CA ASP A 143 -5.78 1.50 8.06
C ASP A 143 -5.86 2.86 7.36
N GLY A 144 -4.70 3.41 7.06
CA GLY A 144 -4.57 4.72 6.41
C GLY A 144 -5.18 4.77 5.02
N ALA A 145 -5.34 3.62 4.35
CA ALA A 145 -5.95 3.54 3.03
C ALA A 145 -7.42 3.96 3.00
N LEU A 146 -8.11 4.02 4.14
CA LEU A 146 -9.49 4.51 4.22
C LEU A 146 -9.57 6.01 3.93
N ALA A 147 -8.68 6.81 4.51
CA ALA A 147 -8.61 8.25 4.30
C ALA A 147 -7.71 8.59 3.10
N SER A 148 -6.51 7.98 3.00
CA SER A 148 -5.53 8.27 1.95
C SER A 148 -4.56 7.10 1.75
N ASN A 149 -4.82 6.26 0.76
CA ASN A 149 -3.96 5.10 0.45
C ASN A 149 -2.57 5.50 -0.08
N THR A 150 -2.52 6.58 -0.84
CA THR A 150 -1.28 7.18 -1.34
C THR A 150 -1.31 8.65 -0.94
N PRO A 151 -0.71 9.01 0.19
CA PRO A 151 -0.98 10.25 0.89
C PRO A 151 -0.25 11.46 0.29
N LEU A 152 -0.65 11.88 -0.92
CA LEU A 152 -0.10 13.03 -1.62
C LEU A 152 -0.39 14.32 -0.86
N SER A 153 -1.63 14.48 -0.35
CA SER A 153 -2.05 15.63 0.45
C SER A 153 -1.19 15.81 1.71
N ALA A 154 -0.94 14.71 2.43
CA ALA A 154 -0.08 14.75 3.62
C ALA A 154 1.37 15.14 3.26
N ALA A 155 1.94 14.56 2.20
CA ALA A 155 3.29 14.90 1.75
C ALA A 155 3.42 16.38 1.37
N LEU A 156 2.42 16.92 0.66
CA LEU A 156 2.37 18.36 0.31
C LEU A 156 2.21 19.24 1.54
N GLY A 157 1.35 18.85 2.49
CA GLY A 157 1.19 19.54 3.77
C GLY A 157 2.46 19.57 4.63
N LEU A 158 3.35 18.60 4.43
CA LEU A 158 4.69 18.53 5.04
C LEU A 158 5.76 19.32 4.27
N GLY A 159 5.39 20.02 3.19
CA GLY A 159 6.27 20.87 2.40
C GLY A 159 7.01 20.16 1.27
N ALA A 160 6.58 18.98 0.85
CA ALA A 160 7.18 18.30 -0.29
C ALA A 160 6.87 19.04 -1.60
N GLU A 161 7.88 19.43 -2.35
CA GLU A 161 7.77 20.06 -3.67
C GLU A 161 7.80 19.04 -4.82
N ARG A 162 8.48 17.91 -4.59
CA ARG A 162 8.59 16.81 -5.52
C ARG A 162 8.23 15.49 -4.84
N LEU A 163 7.31 14.75 -5.45
CA LEU A 163 6.84 13.46 -4.95
C LEU A 163 7.23 12.34 -5.92
N ILE A 164 7.90 11.31 -5.41
CA ILE A 164 8.13 10.06 -6.15
C ILE A 164 7.19 9.01 -5.55
N VAL A 165 6.15 8.69 -6.30
CA VAL A 165 5.07 7.81 -5.87
C VAL A 165 5.37 6.37 -6.26
N LEU A 166 5.31 5.45 -5.30
CA LEU A 166 5.54 4.01 -5.48
C LEU A 166 4.25 3.23 -5.26
N PRO A 167 3.33 3.19 -6.24
CA PRO A 167 2.04 2.53 -6.06
C PRO A 167 2.19 1.01 -6.14
N THR A 168 1.36 0.29 -5.40
CA THR A 168 1.31 -1.18 -5.45
C THR A 168 0.61 -1.71 -6.70
N GLY A 169 -0.24 -0.91 -7.33
CA GLY A 169 -1.10 -1.33 -8.44
C GLY A 169 -2.24 -2.24 -7.99
N PHE A 170 -2.94 -2.84 -8.94
CA PHE A 170 -4.01 -3.79 -8.70
C PHE A 170 -3.90 -5.02 -9.61
N SER A 171 -4.56 -6.11 -9.23
CA SER A 171 -4.56 -7.35 -10.01
C SER A 171 -5.44 -7.20 -11.25
N CYS A 172 -4.85 -6.70 -12.34
CA CYS A 172 -5.54 -6.34 -13.59
C CYS A 172 -5.82 -7.52 -14.55
N THR A 173 -5.29 -8.71 -14.24
CA THR A 173 -5.47 -9.92 -15.10
C THR A 173 -6.19 -11.06 -14.40
N LEU A 174 -7.01 -10.75 -13.38
CA LEU A 174 -7.85 -11.78 -12.77
C LEU A 174 -8.81 -12.36 -13.80
N LYS A 175 -8.79 -13.69 -13.96
CA LYS A 175 -9.71 -14.40 -14.87
C LYS A 175 -11.13 -14.47 -14.32
N HIS A 176 -11.29 -14.46 -13.02
CA HIS A 176 -12.56 -14.53 -12.32
C HIS A 176 -12.54 -13.59 -11.10
N PRO A 177 -13.69 -13.03 -10.73
CA PRO A 177 -13.79 -12.27 -9.47
C PRO A 177 -13.39 -13.11 -8.25
N PRO A 178 -12.90 -12.48 -7.16
CA PRO A 178 -12.63 -13.20 -5.93
C PRO A 178 -13.87 -13.95 -5.44
N ARG A 179 -13.69 -15.22 -5.03
CA ARG A 179 -14.82 -16.10 -4.67
C ARG A 179 -15.34 -15.91 -3.25
N SER A 180 -14.60 -15.26 -2.37
CA SER A 180 -15.04 -14.97 -0.99
C SER A 180 -15.51 -13.54 -0.84
N ALA A 181 -16.48 -13.29 0.04
CA ALA A 181 -16.99 -11.96 0.35
C ALA A 181 -15.86 -11.02 0.80
N LEU A 182 -14.96 -11.48 1.69
CA LEU A 182 -13.80 -10.73 2.13
C LEU A 182 -12.84 -10.42 0.95
N GLY A 183 -12.55 -11.41 0.13
CA GLY A 183 -11.69 -11.22 -1.06
C GLY A 183 -12.28 -10.20 -2.03
N MET A 184 -13.61 -10.21 -2.22
CA MET A 184 -14.31 -9.24 -3.06
C MET A 184 -14.25 -7.84 -2.45
N ALA A 185 -14.47 -7.70 -1.13
CA ALA A 185 -14.39 -6.42 -0.44
C ALA A 185 -12.98 -5.81 -0.54
N LEU A 186 -11.92 -6.60 -0.28
CA LEU A 186 -10.54 -6.15 -0.42
C LEU A 186 -10.17 -5.77 -1.86
N HIS A 187 -10.69 -6.51 -2.84
CA HIS A 187 -10.50 -6.17 -4.23
C HIS A 187 -11.18 -4.86 -4.61
N ALA A 188 -12.41 -4.64 -4.13
CA ALA A 188 -13.15 -3.39 -4.34
C ALA A 188 -12.40 -2.20 -3.71
N VAL A 189 -11.92 -2.32 -2.47
CA VAL A 189 -11.09 -1.30 -1.83
C VAL A 189 -9.85 -1.00 -2.66
N ASN A 190 -9.15 -2.01 -3.18
CA ASN A 190 -7.97 -1.82 -4.01
C ASN A 190 -8.28 -1.07 -5.32
N LEU A 191 -9.40 -1.35 -5.96
CA LEU A 191 -9.85 -0.61 -7.14
C LEU A 191 -10.19 0.85 -6.80
N MET A 192 -10.88 1.08 -5.68
CA MET A 192 -11.25 2.42 -5.21
C MET A 192 -9.99 3.25 -4.89
N THR A 193 -9.04 2.70 -4.15
CA THR A 193 -7.81 3.39 -3.77
C THR A 193 -6.90 3.67 -4.96
N THR A 194 -6.86 2.76 -5.95
CA THR A 194 -6.12 3.01 -7.20
C THR A 194 -6.76 4.14 -8.01
N ARG A 195 -8.09 4.16 -8.10
CA ARG A 195 -8.82 5.26 -8.76
C ARG A 195 -8.63 6.59 -8.04
N GLN A 196 -8.66 6.59 -6.71
CA GLN A 196 -8.41 7.78 -5.90
C GLN A 196 -7.02 8.35 -6.17
N LEU A 197 -5.99 7.51 -6.26
CA LEU A 197 -4.64 7.96 -6.61
C LEU A 197 -4.61 8.74 -7.93
N VAL A 198 -5.31 8.28 -8.97
CA VAL A 198 -5.37 8.99 -10.26
C VAL A 198 -6.02 10.36 -10.09
N VAL A 199 -7.13 10.43 -9.34
CA VAL A 199 -7.83 11.69 -9.05
C VAL A 199 -6.93 12.65 -8.26
N ASP A 200 -6.20 12.15 -7.27
CA ASP A 200 -5.30 12.97 -6.45
C ASP A 200 -4.10 13.49 -7.26
N ILE A 201 -3.55 12.68 -8.17
CA ILE A 201 -2.50 13.13 -9.08
C ILE A 201 -3.03 14.27 -9.96
N ASP A 202 -4.20 14.10 -10.58
CA ASP A 202 -4.81 15.14 -11.43
C ASP A 202 -5.10 16.43 -10.62
N ARG A 203 -5.49 16.28 -9.34
CA ARG A 203 -5.75 17.41 -8.43
C ARG A 203 -4.49 18.20 -8.08
N PHE A 204 -3.38 17.51 -7.83
CA PHE A 204 -2.17 18.11 -7.27
C PHE A 204 -1.06 18.36 -8.30
N CYS A 205 -1.22 17.92 -9.56
CA CYS A 205 -0.19 18.06 -10.60
C CYS A 205 0.22 19.50 -10.93
N SER A 206 -0.64 20.48 -10.61
CA SER A 206 -0.32 21.92 -10.75
C SER A 206 0.40 22.51 -9.52
N THR A 207 0.36 21.82 -8.38
CA THR A 207 0.92 22.29 -7.10
C THR A 207 2.32 21.77 -6.85
N ALA A 208 2.61 20.54 -7.32
CA ALA A 208 3.88 19.89 -7.08
C ALA A 208 4.32 19.03 -8.27
N GLU A 209 5.59 18.70 -8.27
CA GLU A 209 6.16 17.73 -9.20
C GLU A 209 5.83 16.31 -8.75
N ILE A 210 4.87 15.66 -9.41
CA ILE A 210 4.45 14.30 -9.08
C ILE A 210 4.98 13.34 -10.15
N VAL A 211 5.88 12.45 -9.75
CA VAL A 211 6.46 11.40 -10.59
C VAL A 211 5.94 10.05 -10.08
N VAL A 212 5.27 9.30 -10.92
CA VAL A 212 4.69 8.01 -10.55
C VAL A 212 5.47 6.88 -11.18
N VAL A 213 6.10 6.05 -10.36
CA VAL A 213 6.78 4.85 -10.85
C VAL A 213 5.72 3.84 -11.31
N PRO A 214 5.78 3.35 -12.55
CA PRO A 214 4.76 2.44 -13.07
C PRO A 214 4.69 1.15 -12.24
N PRO A 215 3.50 0.78 -11.72
CA PRO A 215 3.33 -0.51 -11.05
C PRO A 215 3.42 -1.65 -12.05
N LEU A 216 3.60 -2.87 -11.52
CA LEU A 216 3.65 -4.07 -12.37
C LEU A 216 2.31 -4.29 -13.11
N CYS A 217 2.42 -4.43 -14.41
CA CYS A 217 1.32 -4.77 -15.30
C CYS A 217 1.85 -5.67 -16.44
N PRO A 218 1.25 -6.82 -16.71
CA PRO A 218 0.08 -7.43 -16.05
C PRO A 218 0.40 -7.99 -14.65
N LEU A 219 -0.60 -7.98 -13.77
CA LEU A 219 -0.52 -8.55 -12.42
C LEU A 219 -1.70 -9.50 -12.17
N ASN A 220 -1.40 -10.74 -11.75
CA ASN A 220 -2.37 -11.80 -11.44
C ASN A 220 -2.01 -12.48 -10.12
N VAL A 221 -1.85 -11.69 -9.06
CA VAL A 221 -1.52 -12.20 -7.74
C VAL A 221 -2.42 -11.52 -6.72
N SER A 222 -3.02 -12.29 -5.83
CA SER A 222 -3.79 -11.75 -4.71
C SER A 222 -2.90 -10.98 -3.75
N SER A 223 -3.39 -9.87 -3.20
CA SER A 223 -2.68 -9.06 -2.19
C SER A 223 -2.37 -9.83 -0.89
N SER A 224 -3.05 -10.95 -0.64
CA SER A 224 -2.81 -11.83 0.51
C SER A 224 -1.91 -13.04 0.21
N ASP A 225 -1.38 -13.16 -1.01
CA ASP A 225 -0.51 -14.26 -1.43
C ASP A 225 0.95 -13.80 -1.46
N PHE A 226 1.69 -14.15 -0.43
CA PHE A 226 3.11 -13.82 -0.28
C PHE A 226 4.05 -14.81 -0.99
N SER A 227 3.55 -15.92 -1.53
CA SER A 227 4.38 -16.94 -2.20
C SER A 227 5.10 -16.42 -3.44
N HIS A 228 4.59 -15.35 -4.03
CA HIS A 228 5.15 -14.70 -5.22
C HIS A 228 6.01 -13.47 -4.92
N SER A 229 6.24 -13.13 -3.62
CA SER A 229 6.95 -11.89 -3.23
C SER A 229 8.31 -11.75 -3.90
N GLY A 230 9.11 -12.80 -3.93
CA GLY A 230 10.43 -12.77 -4.59
C GLY A 230 10.33 -12.43 -6.07
N GLN A 231 9.45 -13.13 -6.81
CA GLN A 231 9.25 -12.88 -8.24
C GLN A 231 8.75 -11.44 -8.52
N LEU A 232 7.84 -10.95 -7.68
CA LEU A 232 7.29 -9.59 -7.83
C LEU A 232 8.35 -8.52 -7.53
N ILE A 233 9.18 -8.72 -6.51
CA ILE A 233 10.30 -7.82 -6.19
C ILE A 233 11.26 -7.73 -7.38
N ASP A 234 11.68 -8.88 -7.94
CA ASP A 234 12.64 -8.91 -9.05
C ASP A 234 12.06 -8.29 -10.33
N ARG A 235 10.80 -8.58 -10.65
CA ARG A 235 10.09 -7.98 -11.78
C ARG A 235 9.95 -6.48 -11.62
N ALA A 236 9.54 -6.00 -10.43
CA ALA A 236 9.39 -4.58 -10.16
C ALA A 236 10.72 -3.85 -10.22
N ALA A 237 11.80 -4.43 -9.64
CA ALA A 237 13.13 -3.84 -9.71
C ALA A 237 13.61 -3.72 -11.16
N LYS A 238 13.46 -4.78 -11.98
CA LYS A 238 13.82 -4.77 -13.40
C LYS A 238 13.03 -3.75 -14.21
N SER A 239 11.70 -3.69 -13.99
CA SER A 239 10.83 -2.73 -14.67
C SER A 239 11.19 -1.30 -14.32
N THR A 240 11.43 -1.02 -13.04
CA THR A 240 11.79 0.32 -12.57
C THR A 240 13.17 0.76 -13.08
N ARG A 241 14.16 -0.14 -13.12
CA ARG A 241 15.47 0.19 -13.72
C ARG A 241 15.32 0.63 -15.17
N ARG A 242 14.56 -0.14 -15.98
CA ARG A 242 14.30 0.21 -17.38
C ARG A 242 13.63 1.58 -17.49
N TRP A 243 12.58 1.80 -16.71
CA TRP A 243 11.87 3.08 -16.68
C TRP A 243 12.78 4.26 -16.31
N LEU A 244 13.72 4.06 -15.37
CA LEU A 244 14.72 5.05 -15.01
C LEU A 244 15.72 5.30 -16.17
N ASP A 245 16.15 4.24 -16.88
CA ASP A 245 17.04 4.34 -18.05
C ASP A 245 16.39 5.10 -19.20
N GLU A 246 15.06 5.00 -19.33
CA GLU A 246 14.24 5.70 -20.33
C GLU A 246 13.87 7.13 -19.90
N GLY A 247 14.45 7.67 -18.82
CA GLY A 247 14.21 9.03 -18.35
C GLY A 247 12.92 9.22 -17.58
N GLY A 248 12.37 8.16 -16.98
CA GLY A 248 11.08 8.15 -16.31
C GLY A 248 10.91 9.20 -15.19
N LEU A 249 12.01 9.65 -14.55
CA LEU A 249 11.95 10.70 -13.54
C LEU A 249 11.50 12.07 -14.07
N SER A 250 11.54 12.26 -15.38
CA SER A 250 11.07 13.49 -16.04
C SER A 250 9.63 13.36 -16.56
N THR A 251 9.02 12.18 -16.42
CA THR A 251 7.66 11.90 -16.90
C THR A 251 6.64 12.43 -15.89
N ARG A 252 5.63 13.17 -16.38
CA ARG A 252 4.50 13.68 -15.60
C ARG A 252 3.21 12.93 -15.84
N GLU A 253 3.25 11.93 -16.71
CA GLU A 253 2.07 11.17 -17.09
C GLU A 253 1.70 10.15 -16.02
N VAL A 254 0.39 10.00 -15.78
CA VAL A 254 -0.16 8.93 -14.97
C VAL A 254 0.05 7.60 -15.72
N PRO A 255 0.77 6.63 -15.14
CA PRO A 255 0.99 5.34 -15.80
C PRO A 255 -0.31 4.67 -16.22
N GLY A 256 -0.38 4.19 -17.46
CA GLY A 256 -1.56 3.48 -17.99
C GLY A 256 -1.97 2.28 -17.14
N ALA A 257 -1.02 1.67 -16.43
CA ALA A 257 -1.28 0.57 -15.49
C ALA A 257 -2.17 0.96 -14.28
N LEU A 258 -2.33 2.24 -13.97
CA LEU A 258 -3.23 2.75 -12.91
C LEU A 258 -4.62 3.08 -13.44
N ARG A 259 -4.78 3.25 -14.74
CA ARG A 259 -6.08 3.52 -15.37
C ARG A 259 -6.84 2.21 -15.60
N PRO A 260 -8.18 2.24 -15.71
CA PRO A 260 -8.95 1.06 -16.09
C PRO A 260 -8.46 0.50 -17.45
N HIS A 261 -8.08 -0.77 -17.47
CA HIS A 261 -7.63 -1.46 -18.68
C HIS A 261 -7.93 -2.96 -18.60
N ALA A 262 -7.99 -3.63 -19.76
CA ALA A 262 -8.19 -5.07 -19.85
C ALA A 262 -7.05 -5.71 -20.66
N HIS A 263 -6.56 -6.85 -20.19
CA HIS A 263 -5.56 -7.67 -20.88
C HIS A 263 -6.19 -8.78 -21.73
N HIS A 264 -7.50 -9.00 -21.61
CA HIS A 264 -8.23 -9.91 -22.48
C HIS A 264 -8.65 -9.16 -23.75
N LYS A 265 -8.39 -9.73 -24.91
CA LYS A 265 -8.95 -9.22 -26.17
C LYS A 265 -10.47 -9.30 -26.05
N TRP A 266 -11.10 -8.15 -25.83
CA TRP A 266 -12.54 -8.04 -26.00
C TRP A 266 -12.81 -8.22 -27.50
N HIS A 267 -13.49 -9.29 -27.87
CA HIS A 267 -13.98 -9.47 -29.23
C HIS A 267 -15.34 -8.77 -29.34
N PRO A 268 -15.47 -7.64 -30.09
CA PRO A 268 -16.76 -7.03 -30.33
C PRO A 268 -17.54 -8.01 -31.21
N GLY A 269 -18.52 -8.71 -30.65
CA GLY A 269 -19.35 -9.66 -31.38
C GLY A 269 -20.03 -10.73 -30.55
N GLN A 270 -19.70 -10.88 -29.27
CA GLN A 270 -20.29 -11.94 -28.44
C GLN A 270 -21.38 -11.52 -27.45
N HIS A 271 -21.73 -10.23 -27.32
CA HIS A 271 -22.90 -9.78 -26.56
C HIS A 271 -23.52 -8.54 -27.22
N THR A 272 -24.40 -8.76 -28.18
CA THR A 272 -25.42 -7.78 -28.59
C THR A 272 -26.68 -8.04 -27.75
N GLY A 273 -26.60 -7.71 -26.46
CA GLY A 273 -27.80 -7.49 -25.65
C GLY A 273 -28.04 -5.98 -25.57
N PRO A 274 -29.28 -5.49 -25.74
CA PRO A 274 -29.56 -4.05 -25.68
C PRO A 274 -29.25 -3.52 -24.28
N VAL A 275 -28.45 -2.46 -24.21
CA VAL A 275 -28.34 -1.61 -23.02
C VAL A 275 -29.71 -0.94 -22.90
N HIS A 276 -30.51 -1.36 -21.93
CA HIS A 276 -31.72 -0.62 -21.58
C HIS A 276 -31.29 0.72 -20.99
N ASP A 277 -31.55 1.80 -21.74
CA ASP A 277 -31.54 3.15 -21.23
C ASP A 277 -32.47 3.23 -20.02
N LEU A 278 -31.88 3.49 -18.86
CA LEU A 278 -32.63 3.94 -17.69
C LEU A 278 -32.66 5.48 -17.77
N THR A 279 -33.76 6.00 -18.36
CA THR A 279 -34.24 7.36 -18.14
C THR A 279 -34.86 7.47 -16.75
#